data_51be9df7d45628345969b314c25fa8c1
#
_entry.id   51be9df7d45628345969b314c25fa8c1
#
_cell.length_a   1.000
_cell.length_b   1.000
_cell.length_c   1.000
_cell.angle_alpha   90.00
_cell.angle_beta   90.00
_cell.angle_gamma   90.00
#
_symmetry.space_group_name_H-M   'P 1'
#
loop_
_entity.id
_entity.type
_entity.pdbx_description
1 polymer ?
#
loop_
_entity_poly.entity_id
_entity_poly.type
_entity_poly.pdbx_seq_one_letter_code
_entity_poly.pdbx_strand_id
1 'polypeptide(L)'
;MERNYGKEIDALREQMENLQNMMTPQLDELRTMMQELLPNKYSTKKLERVHVMQGMHPDSRLSELMEELCYKTEERNGSGLITYLGVYNSGGRQSNWIRSTVPTEDLLSLIESGIAGKVLACIGNSNRLAILLEILRGPKTVASLVEKYGFGSTGQVYHHMKPLLAADIVVEDEKQKGVYVIQPHKVQGVIMLLAGISDMVDETYTQGTWEPAEED
;
A
#
# COMPACT_ATOMS: atom_id res chain seq x y z
N MET A 1 -44.89 -7.36 -39.11
CA MET A 1 -43.48 -7.83 -39.04
C MET A 1 -42.99 -7.60 -37.64
N GLU A 2 -42.86 -8.61 -36.88
CA GLU A 2 -42.36 -8.50 -35.48
C GLU A 2 -40.83 -8.26 -35.54
N ARG A 3 -40.40 -7.21 -34.90
CA ARG A 3 -39.00 -6.79 -34.87
C ARG A 3 -38.20 -7.75 -33.93
N ASN A 4 -37.21 -8.45 -34.45
CA ASN A 4 -36.44 -9.44 -33.68
C ASN A 4 -35.28 -8.76 -32.96
N TYR A 5 -35.59 -8.17 -31.77
CA TYR A 5 -34.61 -7.47 -30.91
C TYR A 5 -33.44 -8.35 -30.49
N GLY A 6 -33.62 -9.67 -30.36
CA GLY A 6 -32.53 -10.58 -29.99
C GLY A 6 -31.40 -10.60 -31.02
N LYS A 7 -31.77 -10.73 -32.32
CA LYS A 7 -30.80 -10.68 -33.42
C LYS A 7 -30.12 -9.31 -33.58
N GLU A 8 -30.85 -8.23 -33.29
CA GLU A 8 -30.28 -6.87 -33.35
C GLU A 8 -29.27 -6.67 -32.23
N ILE A 9 -29.52 -7.18 -31.01
CA ILE A 9 -28.62 -7.12 -29.88
C ILE A 9 -27.36 -7.96 -30.14
N ASP A 10 -27.51 -9.16 -30.69
CA ASP A 10 -26.36 -10.02 -30.99
C ASP A 10 -25.46 -9.42 -32.07
N ALA A 11 -26.07 -8.81 -33.12
CA ALA A 11 -25.33 -8.09 -34.15
C ALA A 11 -24.59 -6.84 -33.60
N LEU A 12 -25.20 -6.11 -32.66
CA LEU A 12 -24.56 -4.98 -32.01
C LEU A 12 -23.40 -5.40 -31.10
N ARG A 13 -23.51 -6.56 -30.40
CA ARG A 13 -22.42 -7.12 -29.61
C ARG A 13 -21.25 -7.51 -30.50
N GLU A 14 -21.51 -8.20 -31.60
CA GLU A 14 -20.49 -8.58 -32.56
C GLU A 14 -19.79 -7.34 -33.18
N GLN A 15 -20.54 -6.30 -33.48
CA GLN A 15 -19.97 -5.01 -33.96
C GLN A 15 -19.11 -4.33 -32.90
N MET A 16 -19.55 -4.34 -31.63
CA MET A 16 -18.76 -3.79 -30.51
C MET A 16 -17.46 -4.56 -30.30
N GLU A 17 -17.52 -5.90 -30.34
CA GLU A 17 -16.36 -6.77 -30.17
C GLU A 17 -15.34 -6.57 -31.31
N ASN A 18 -15.83 -6.47 -32.55
CA ASN A 18 -15.01 -6.15 -33.72
C ASN A 18 -14.37 -4.76 -33.63
N LEU A 19 -15.11 -3.74 -33.16
CA LEU A 19 -14.59 -2.41 -32.92
C LEU A 19 -13.51 -2.41 -31.82
N GLN A 20 -13.74 -3.08 -30.70
CA GLN A 20 -12.74 -3.23 -29.64
C GLN A 20 -11.47 -3.92 -30.14
N ASN A 21 -11.61 -5.02 -30.89
CA ASN A 21 -10.49 -5.76 -31.45
C ASN A 21 -9.69 -4.95 -32.49
N MET A 22 -10.33 -4.04 -33.21
CA MET A 22 -9.64 -3.11 -34.13
C MET A 22 -9.00 -1.92 -33.42
N MET A 23 -9.65 -1.38 -32.40
CA MET A 23 -9.16 -0.18 -31.70
C MET A 23 -7.99 -0.49 -30.74
N THR A 24 -8.02 -1.65 -30.08
CA THR A 24 -6.99 -2.02 -29.09
C THR A 24 -5.57 -2.00 -29.70
N PRO A 25 -5.30 -2.66 -30.85
CA PRO A 25 -3.96 -2.61 -31.46
C PRO A 25 -3.54 -1.20 -31.89
N GLN A 26 -4.49 -0.39 -32.40
CA GLN A 26 -4.20 0.97 -32.81
C GLN A 26 -3.86 1.90 -31.62
N LEU A 27 -4.55 1.71 -30.50
CA LEU A 27 -4.24 2.42 -29.26
C LEU A 27 -2.88 2.03 -28.68
N ASP A 28 -2.53 0.75 -28.75
CA ASP A 28 -1.24 0.24 -28.31
C ASP A 28 -0.11 0.74 -29.23
N GLU A 29 -0.32 0.79 -30.55
CA GLU A 29 0.62 1.35 -31.50
C GLU A 29 0.81 2.86 -31.29
N LEU A 30 -0.29 3.60 -31.08
CA LEU A 30 -0.22 5.04 -30.78
C LEU A 30 0.51 5.31 -29.47
N ARG A 31 0.29 4.47 -28.47
CA ARG A 31 0.97 4.54 -27.17
C ARG A 31 2.46 4.27 -27.33
N THR A 32 2.83 3.28 -28.11
CA THR A 32 4.23 2.96 -28.41
C THR A 32 4.90 4.12 -29.16
N MET A 33 4.28 4.67 -30.20
CA MET A 33 4.78 5.85 -30.90
C MET A 33 4.90 7.08 -29.98
N MET A 34 3.93 7.29 -29.09
CA MET A 34 4.01 8.39 -28.11
C MET A 34 5.18 8.18 -27.12
N GLN A 35 5.43 6.94 -26.69
CA GLN A 35 6.55 6.62 -25.82
C GLN A 35 7.91 6.83 -26.55
N GLU A 36 7.99 6.51 -27.84
CA GLU A 36 9.18 6.76 -28.66
C GLU A 36 9.42 8.24 -28.95
N LEU A 37 8.35 9.04 -29.07
CA LEU A 37 8.40 10.49 -29.35
C LEU A 37 8.60 11.36 -28.10
N LEU A 38 8.24 10.85 -26.91
CA LEU A 38 8.56 11.50 -25.66
C LEU A 38 9.96 11.06 -25.24
N PRO A 39 10.97 11.92 -25.34
CA PRO A 39 12.30 11.56 -24.84
C PRO A 39 12.13 11.22 -23.36
N ASN A 40 12.42 9.99 -23.01
CA ASN A 40 12.49 9.58 -21.61
C ASN A 40 13.48 10.55 -20.94
N LYS A 41 12.97 11.46 -20.15
CA LYS A 41 13.70 12.58 -19.52
C LYS A 41 14.95 12.07 -18.77
N TYR A 42 14.98 10.79 -18.49
CA TYR A 42 16.01 10.13 -17.69
C TYR A 42 16.94 9.21 -18.51
N SER A 43 16.57 8.84 -19.75
CA SER A 43 17.26 7.83 -20.58
C SER A 43 18.73 8.16 -20.96
N THR A 44 19.17 9.40 -20.75
CA THR A 44 20.54 9.84 -21.12
C THR A 44 21.51 9.97 -19.94
N LYS A 45 21.02 9.89 -18.70
CA LYS A 45 21.88 10.00 -17.51
C LYS A 45 22.43 8.62 -17.12
N LYS A 46 23.73 8.51 -17.01
CA LYS A 46 24.39 7.33 -16.46
C LYS A 46 24.15 7.32 -14.95
N LEU A 47 23.63 6.19 -14.44
CA LEU A 47 23.53 5.92 -13.02
C LEU A 47 24.85 5.27 -12.58
N GLU A 48 25.41 5.71 -11.45
CA GLU A 48 26.70 5.23 -10.93
C GLU A 48 26.52 4.36 -9.68
N ARG A 49 25.55 4.70 -8.85
CA ARG A 49 25.28 4.04 -7.56
C ARG A 49 24.00 3.21 -7.56
N VAL A 50 23.03 3.60 -8.35
CA VAL A 50 21.71 2.96 -8.40
C VAL A 50 21.56 2.24 -9.73
N HIS A 51 21.02 1.04 -9.72
CA HIS A 51 20.76 0.26 -10.94
C HIS A 51 19.25 0.20 -11.21
N VAL A 52 18.87 0.41 -12.48
CA VAL A 52 17.49 0.19 -12.91
C VAL A 52 17.27 -1.29 -13.14
N MET A 53 16.39 -1.89 -12.35
CA MET A 53 15.93 -3.26 -12.55
C MET A 53 14.71 -3.24 -13.46
N GLN A 54 14.86 -3.73 -14.69
CA GLN A 54 13.78 -3.78 -15.66
C GLN A 54 12.88 -4.99 -15.44
N GLY A 55 11.58 -4.83 -15.76
CA GLY A 55 10.64 -5.94 -15.75
C GLY A 55 10.25 -6.46 -14.38
N MET A 56 10.45 -5.69 -13.32
CA MET A 56 10.06 -6.06 -11.95
C MET A 56 8.56 -6.24 -11.79
N HIS A 57 7.75 -5.53 -12.58
CA HIS A 57 6.29 -5.59 -12.50
C HIS A 57 5.66 -5.66 -13.89
N PRO A 58 4.58 -6.46 -14.09
CA PRO A 58 3.89 -6.55 -15.37
C PRO A 58 3.19 -5.25 -15.81
N ASP A 59 2.83 -4.36 -14.89
CA ASP A 59 2.30 -3.03 -15.23
C ASP A 59 3.46 -2.08 -15.57
N SER A 60 3.53 -1.65 -16.84
CA SER A 60 4.58 -0.75 -17.35
C SER A 60 4.67 0.58 -16.59
N ARG A 61 3.54 1.09 -16.10
CA ARG A 61 3.50 2.36 -15.34
C ARG A 61 4.23 2.23 -13.99
N LEU A 62 4.17 1.06 -13.36
CA LEU A 62 4.90 0.81 -12.13
C LEU A 62 6.40 0.64 -12.41
N SER A 63 6.76 0.04 -13.55
CA SER A 63 8.15 -0.06 -14.00
C SER A 63 8.73 1.32 -14.33
N GLU A 64 7.99 2.19 -15.02
CA GLU A 64 8.39 3.57 -15.30
C GLU A 64 8.58 4.39 -14.01
N LEU A 65 7.66 4.22 -13.03
CA LEU A 65 7.79 4.87 -11.73
C LEU A 65 9.03 4.38 -10.96
N MET A 66 9.34 3.11 -11.03
CA MET A 66 10.55 2.54 -10.42
C MET A 66 11.82 3.13 -11.06
N GLU A 67 11.86 3.23 -12.38
CA GLU A 67 12.96 3.87 -13.10
C GLU A 67 13.13 5.33 -12.67
N GLU A 68 12.04 6.09 -12.60
CA GLU A 68 12.05 7.47 -12.12
C GLU A 68 12.60 7.58 -10.69
N LEU A 69 12.24 6.65 -9.79
CA LEU A 69 12.76 6.63 -8.42
C LEU A 69 14.27 6.34 -8.38
N CYS A 70 14.78 5.47 -9.25
CA CYS A 70 16.21 5.22 -9.37
C CYS A 70 16.97 6.50 -9.76
N TYR A 71 16.53 7.22 -10.78
CA TYR A 71 17.17 8.48 -11.20
C TYR A 71 17.09 9.57 -10.11
N LYS A 72 15.94 9.71 -9.45
CA LYS A 72 15.81 10.67 -8.34
C LYS A 72 16.68 10.31 -7.14
N THR A 73 16.84 9.03 -6.86
CA THR A 73 17.73 8.55 -5.78
C THR A 73 19.17 8.88 -6.09
N GLU A 74 19.61 8.65 -7.35
CA GLU A 74 20.96 9.01 -7.82
C GLU A 74 21.21 10.51 -7.68
N GLU A 75 20.28 11.36 -8.18
CA GLU A 75 20.40 12.81 -8.12
C GLU A 75 20.47 13.35 -6.69
N ARG A 76 19.73 12.75 -5.78
CA ARG A 76 19.69 13.17 -4.36
C ARG A 76 20.96 12.78 -3.60
N ASN A 77 21.72 11.81 -4.06
CA ASN A 77 22.85 11.22 -3.34
C ASN A 77 22.46 10.63 -1.97
N GLY A 78 21.23 10.12 -1.85
CA GLY A 78 20.69 9.45 -0.65
C GLY A 78 20.72 7.94 -0.78
N SER A 79 20.34 7.22 0.28
CA SER A 79 20.29 5.75 0.30
C SER A 79 19.06 5.19 -0.44
N GLY A 80 17.99 5.97 -0.62
CA GLY A 80 16.82 5.53 -1.34
C GLY A 80 15.64 6.48 -1.25
N LEU A 81 14.65 6.22 -2.11
CA LEU A 81 13.36 6.90 -2.12
C LEU A 81 12.23 5.89 -2.18
N ILE A 82 11.18 6.11 -1.40
CA ILE A 82 9.99 5.26 -1.40
C ILE A 82 8.78 6.06 -1.86
N THR A 83 8.00 5.47 -2.75
CA THR A 83 6.66 5.95 -3.14
C THR A 83 5.65 4.85 -2.83
N TYR A 84 4.57 5.22 -2.15
CA TYR A 84 3.49 4.30 -1.83
C TYR A 84 2.14 4.99 -1.78
N LEU A 85 1.10 4.24 -2.13
CA LEU A 85 -0.28 4.71 -2.13
C LEU A 85 -1.20 3.56 -1.77
N GLY A 86 -2.40 3.88 -1.32
CA GLY A 86 -3.38 2.85 -1.00
C GLY A 86 -4.74 3.41 -0.66
N VAL A 87 -5.70 2.50 -0.63
CA VAL A 87 -7.06 2.73 -0.18
C VAL A 87 -7.46 1.58 0.74
N TYR A 88 -8.11 1.92 1.83
CA TYR A 88 -8.72 0.95 2.74
C TYR A 88 -10.16 1.38 3.05
N ASN A 89 -11.10 0.47 2.82
CA ASN A 89 -12.52 0.70 3.11
C ASN A 89 -13.04 -0.44 4.00
N SER A 90 -13.45 -0.10 5.20
CA SER A 90 -14.08 -1.03 6.13
C SER A 90 -14.84 -0.29 7.23
N GLY A 91 -15.89 -0.92 7.74
CA GLY A 91 -16.68 -0.38 8.87
C GLY A 91 -17.38 0.95 8.57
N GLY A 92 -17.78 1.18 7.30
CA GLY A 92 -18.41 2.43 6.86
C GLY A 92 -17.46 3.61 6.72
N ARG A 93 -16.13 3.36 6.71
CA ARG A 93 -15.09 4.38 6.58
C ARG A 93 -14.11 4.03 5.47
N GLN A 94 -13.62 5.05 4.79
CA GLN A 94 -12.57 4.94 3.79
C GLN A 94 -11.38 5.82 4.16
N SER A 95 -10.19 5.28 4.02
CA SER A 95 -8.93 5.98 4.13
C SER A 95 -8.17 5.87 2.82
N ASN A 96 -7.74 7.00 2.28
CA ASN A 96 -6.92 7.07 1.08
C ASN A 96 -5.61 7.74 1.45
N TRP A 97 -4.50 7.24 0.89
CA TRP A 97 -3.20 7.88 1.09
C TRP A 97 -2.32 7.77 -0.14
N ILE A 98 -1.46 8.74 -0.28
CA ILE A 98 -0.37 8.76 -1.25
C ILE A 98 0.83 9.48 -0.63
N ARG A 99 1.99 8.87 -0.71
CA ARG A 99 3.27 9.46 -0.34
C ARG A 99 4.25 9.19 -1.47
N SER A 100 4.92 10.21 -1.92
CA SER A 100 5.88 10.12 -3.01
C SER A 100 7.23 10.65 -2.59
N THR A 101 8.28 10.00 -3.04
CA THR A 101 9.68 10.41 -2.85
C THR A 101 10.05 10.65 -1.37
N VAL A 102 9.58 9.75 -0.50
CA VAL A 102 9.96 9.75 0.92
C VAL A 102 11.38 9.22 1.04
N PRO A 103 12.33 10.00 1.59
CA PRO A 103 13.70 9.54 1.80
C PRO A 103 13.78 8.36 2.76
N THR A 104 14.58 7.37 2.43
CA THR A 104 14.82 6.23 3.33
C THR A 104 15.52 6.65 4.62
N GLU A 105 16.35 7.67 4.57
CA GLU A 105 17.00 8.26 5.76
C GLU A 105 15.98 8.71 6.81
N ASP A 106 14.87 9.33 6.38
CA ASP A 106 13.81 9.77 7.28
C ASP A 106 13.14 8.57 7.98
N LEU A 107 13.03 7.43 7.27
CA LEU A 107 12.48 6.20 7.84
C LEU A 107 13.47 5.53 8.80
N LEU A 108 14.74 5.47 8.44
CA LEU A 108 15.81 4.91 9.28
C LEU A 108 15.96 5.70 10.59
N SER A 109 15.81 7.02 10.54
CA SER A 109 15.84 7.88 11.73
C SER A 109 14.79 7.51 12.79
N LEU A 110 13.69 6.85 12.39
CA LEU A 110 12.68 6.36 13.33
C LEU A 110 13.23 5.23 14.22
N ILE A 111 14.20 4.47 13.72
CA ILE A 111 14.90 3.44 14.51
C ILE A 111 15.88 4.11 15.47
N GLU A 112 16.69 5.04 14.96
CA GLU A 112 17.71 5.78 15.73
C GLU A 112 17.09 6.58 16.87
N SER A 113 15.95 7.22 16.64
CA SER A 113 15.19 7.95 17.68
C SER A 113 14.41 7.04 18.65
N GLY A 114 14.37 5.73 18.39
CA GLY A 114 13.63 4.75 19.20
C GLY A 114 12.11 4.82 19.03
N ILE A 115 11.60 5.65 18.09
CA ILE A 115 10.15 5.77 17.82
C ILE A 115 9.60 4.45 17.25
N ALA A 116 10.31 3.85 16.31
CA ALA A 116 9.91 2.58 15.70
C ALA A 116 9.76 1.47 16.76
N GLY A 117 10.74 1.34 17.68
CA GLY A 117 10.71 0.38 18.78
C GLY A 117 9.48 0.58 19.69
N LYS A 118 9.14 1.82 20.03
CA LYS A 118 7.95 2.13 20.86
C LYS A 118 6.65 1.73 20.16
N VAL A 119 6.51 2.03 18.87
CA VAL A 119 5.32 1.67 18.09
C VAL A 119 5.20 0.16 17.94
N LEU A 120 6.29 -0.53 17.60
CA LEU A 120 6.31 -1.99 17.46
C LEU A 120 6.01 -2.67 18.80
N ALA A 121 6.56 -2.20 19.90
CA ALA A 121 6.25 -2.71 21.24
C ALA A 121 4.79 -2.49 21.63
N CYS A 122 4.17 -1.39 21.16
CA CYS A 122 2.76 -1.13 21.38
C CYS A 122 1.86 -2.13 20.64
N ILE A 123 2.18 -2.48 19.39
CA ILE A 123 1.35 -3.33 18.52
C ILE A 123 1.71 -4.82 18.65
N GLY A 124 2.99 -5.15 18.83
CA GLY A 124 3.60 -6.49 18.74
C GLY A 124 3.17 -7.49 19.83
N ASN A 125 1.86 -7.70 20.00
CA ASN A 125 1.29 -8.72 20.87
C ASN A 125 0.03 -9.31 20.20
N SER A 126 -0.11 -10.63 20.19
CA SER A 126 -1.17 -11.34 19.48
C SER A 126 -2.59 -10.85 19.87
N ASN A 127 -2.83 -10.65 21.17
CA ASN A 127 -4.14 -10.15 21.63
C ASN A 127 -4.40 -8.70 21.19
N ARG A 128 -3.36 -7.86 21.20
CA ARG A 128 -3.46 -6.47 20.72
C ARG A 128 -3.69 -6.41 19.21
N LEU A 129 -3.01 -7.26 18.45
CA LEU A 129 -3.25 -7.41 17.00
C LEU A 129 -4.66 -7.90 16.70
N ALA A 130 -5.18 -8.86 17.48
CA ALA A 130 -6.55 -9.35 17.34
C ALA A 130 -7.58 -8.23 17.62
N ILE A 131 -7.41 -7.47 18.70
CA ILE A 131 -8.25 -6.31 19.02
C ILE A 131 -8.17 -5.26 17.91
N LEU A 132 -6.96 -4.93 17.47
CA LEU A 132 -6.72 -3.95 16.42
C LEU A 132 -7.39 -4.36 15.10
N LEU A 133 -7.31 -5.64 14.71
CA LEU A 133 -7.99 -6.19 13.54
C LEU A 133 -9.50 -5.96 13.60
N GLU A 134 -10.13 -6.20 14.75
CA GLU A 134 -11.57 -6.00 14.89
C GLU A 134 -11.98 -4.53 14.83
N ILE A 135 -11.17 -3.66 15.42
CA ILE A 135 -11.44 -2.22 15.37
C ILE A 135 -11.15 -1.65 13.97
N LEU A 136 -10.20 -2.22 13.22
CA LEU A 136 -10.00 -1.92 11.79
C LEU A 136 -11.24 -2.27 10.96
N ARG A 137 -11.89 -3.39 11.24
CA ARG A 137 -13.11 -3.84 10.56
C ARG A 137 -14.34 -2.99 10.89
N GLY A 138 -14.33 -2.27 11.99
CA GLY A 138 -15.40 -1.36 12.39
C GLY A 138 -15.37 -1.01 13.87
N PRO A 139 -16.20 -0.06 14.30
CA PRO A 139 -16.33 0.33 15.70
C PRO A 139 -16.63 -0.87 16.61
N LYS A 140 -16.01 -0.96 17.78
CA LYS A 140 -16.16 -2.07 18.72
C LYS A 140 -16.34 -1.58 20.15
N THR A 141 -17.21 -2.27 20.89
CA THR A 141 -17.27 -2.13 22.35
C THR A 141 -16.35 -3.13 23.03
N VAL A 142 -15.94 -2.85 24.26
CA VAL A 142 -15.17 -3.82 25.05
C VAL A 142 -15.92 -5.13 25.23
N ALA A 143 -17.26 -5.06 25.44
CA ALA A 143 -18.09 -6.25 25.58
C ALA A 143 -18.04 -7.15 24.33
N SER A 144 -18.13 -6.56 23.12
CA SER A 144 -18.06 -7.32 21.87
C SER A 144 -16.69 -7.97 21.64
N LEU A 145 -15.60 -7.36 22.13
CA LEU A 145 -14.27 -7.93 22.07
C LEU A 145 -14.08 -9.10 23.04
N VAL A 146 -14.67 -8.99 24.25
CA VAL A 146 -14.70 -10.10 25.22
C VAL A 146 -15.40 -11.32 24.64
N GLU A 147 -16.60 -11.11 24.09
CA GLU A 147 -17.41 -12.19 23.51
C GLU A 147 -16.67 -12.88 22.35
N LYS A 148 -16.10 -12.11 21.44
CA LYS A 148 -15.47 -12.64 20.22
C LYS A 148 -14.22 -13.45 20.49
N TYR A 149 -13.37 -13.02 21.41
CA TYR A 149 -12.06 -13.64 21.65
C TYR A 149 -12.01 -14.48 22.92
N GLY A 150 -13.13 -14.60 23.65
CA GLY A 150 -13.19 -15.39 24.86
C GLY A 150 -12.30 -14.86 25.98
N PHE A 151 -12.07 -13.55 26.05
CA PHE A 151 -11.35 -12.95 27.17
C PHE A 151 -12.11 -13.21 28.48
N GLY A 152 -11.40 -13.59 29.52
CA GLY A 152 -12.03 -13.93 30.83
C GLY A 152 -12.72 -12.73 31.51
N SER A 153 -12.40 -11.48 31.10
CA SER A 153 -13.00 -10.27 31.65
C SER A 153 -12.78 -9.05 30.76
N THR A 154 -13.59 -8.02 30.97
CA THR A 154 -13.40 -6.68 30.37
C THR A 154 -12.04 -6.07 30.77
N GLY A 155 -11.56 -6.37 32.00
CA GLY A 155 -10.25 -5.91 32.48
C GLY A 155 -9.08 -6.40 31.63
N GLN A 156 -9.16 -7.63 31.12
CA GLN A 156 -8.13 -8.15 30.20
C GLN A 156 -8.12 -7.40 28.87
N VAL A 157 -9.29 -7.10 28.30
CA VAL A 157 -9.39 -6.30 27.08
C VAL A 157 -8.80 -4.90 27.30
N TYR A 158 -9.15 -4.23 28.40
CA TYR A 158 -8.60 -2.92 28.75
C TYR A 158 -7.08 -2.97 28.94
N HIS A 159 -6.55 -4.02 29.54
CA HIS A 159 -5.09 -4.20 29.68
C HIS A 159 -4.40 -4.21 28.30
N HIS A 160 -4.98 -4.91 27.31
CA HIS A 160 -4.43 -4.93 25.95
C HIS A 160 -4.72 -3.66 25.17
N MET A 161 -5.83 -2.97 25.42
CA MET A 161 -6.16 -1.71 24.75
C MET A 161 -5.37 -0.53 25.28
N LYS A 162 -4.95 -0.54 26.55
CA LYS A 162 -4.25 0.58 27.18
C LYS A 162 -3.01 1.06 26.38
N PRO A 163 -2.11 0.21 25.88
CA PRO A 163 -1.00 0.65 25.03
C PRO A 163 -1.46 1.26 23.70
N LEU A 164 -2.52 0.71 23.08
CA LEU A 164 -3.07 1.21 21.81
C LEU A 164 -3.72 2.60 21.98
N LEU A 165 -4.41 2.81 23.10
CA LEU A 165 -4.98 4.11 23.49
C LEU A 165 -3.89 5.13 23.81
N ALA A 166 -2.85 4.72 24.56
CA ALA A 166 -1.75 5.59 24.92
C ALA A 166 -0.91 6.04 23.71
N ALA A 167 -0.92 5.28 22.62
CA ALA A 167 -0.28 5.61 21.35
C ALA A 167 -1.23 6.29 20.35
N ASP A 168 -2.43 6.65 20.77
CA ASP A 168 -3.49 7.23 19.93
C ASP A 168 -3.81 6.41 18.66
N ILE A 169 -3.51 5.12 18.64
CA ILE A 169 -3.87 4.23 17.53
C ILE A 169 -5.37 3.96 17.56
N VAL A 170 -5.87 3.67 18.75
CA VAL A 170 -7.29 3.47 19.05
C VAL A 170 -7.76 4.60 19.95
N VAL A 171 -8.95 5.11 19.71
CA VAL A 171 -9.59 6.14 20.52
C VAL A 171 -11.04 5.75 20.80
N GLU A 172 -11.63 6.30 21.85
CA GLU A 172 -13.07 6.22 22.06
C GLU A 172 -13.79 7.13 21.05
N ASP A 173 -14.89 6.63 20.49
CA ASP A 173 -15.68 7.38 19.50
C ASP A 173 -16.35 8.60 20.18
N GLU A 174 -16.19 9.78 19.58
CA GLU A 174 -16.73 11.03 20.14
C GLU A 174 -18.26 11.03 20.24
N LYS A 175 -18.93 10.26 19.39
CA LYS A 175 -20.40 10.21 19.30
C LYS A 175 -21.01 9.08 20.11
N GLN A 176 -20.22 8.04 20.41
CA GLN A 176 -20.71 6.83 21.05
C GLN A 176 -19.77 6.39 22.18
N LYS A 177 -20.12 6.77 23.41
CA LYS A 177 -19.34 6.40 24.60
C LYS A 177 -19.22 4.87 24.75
N GLY A 178 -18.03 4.38 25.07
CA GLY A 178 -17.75 2.95 25.22
C GLY A 178 -17.51 2.23 23.89
N VAL A 179 -17.55 2.92 22.77
CA VAL A 179 -17.21 2.42 21.44
C VAL A 179 -15.81 2.90 21.06
N TYR A 180 -14.99 2.00 20.56
CA TYR A 180 -13.60 2.26 20.19
C TYR A 180 -13.42 2.16 18.69
N VAL A 181 -12.62 3.08 18.15
CA VAL A 181 -12.33 3.22 16.72
C VAL A 181 -10.84 3.47 16.50
N ILE A 182 -10.34 3.17 15.30
CA ILE A 182 -9.01 3.65 14.87
C ILE A 182 -9.17 5.07 14.33
N GLN A 183 -8.24 5.94 14.68
CA GLN A 183 -8.17 7.26 14.06
C GLN A 183 -7.90 7.13 12.55
N PRO A 184 -8.64 7.83 11.68
CA PRO A 184 -8.55 7.67 10.22
C PRO A 184 -7.12 7.81 9.68
N HIS A 185 -6.34 8.75 10.19
CA HIS A 185 -4.96 8.98 9.77
C HIS A 185 -3.94 7.93 10.29
N LYS A 186 -4.35 7.06 11.22
CA LYS A 186 -3.52 5.93 11.70
C LYS A 186 -3.75 4.64 10.92
N VAL A 187 -4.90 4.53 10.24
CA VAL A 187 -5.25 3.34 9.46
C VAL A 187 -4.17 3.02 8.44
N GLN A 188 -3.72 4.03 7.68
CA GLN A 188 -2.66 3.83 6.68
C GLN A 188 -1.38 3.25 7.31
N GLY A 189 -0.95 3.76 8.47
CA GLY A 189 0.27 3.27 9.13
C GLY A 189 0.17 1.81 9.52
N VAL A 190 -0.98 1.38 10.04
CA VAL A 190 -1.22 -0.04 10.38
C VAL A 190 -1.24 -0.91 9.13
N ILE A 191 -1.92 -0.49 8.06
CA ILE A 191 -1.98 -1.25 6.81
C ILE A 191 -0.60 -1.33 6.16
N MET A 192 0.17 -0.24 6.14
CA MET A 192 1.52 -0.22 5.57
C MET A 192 2.51 -1.07 6.39
N LEU A 193 2.35 -1.12 7.73
CA LEU A 193 3.13 -2.04 8.56
C LEU A 193 2.84 -3.51 8.19
N LEU A 194 1.57 -3.85 7.97
CA LEU A 194 1.18 -5.20 7.53
C LEU A 194 1.67 -5.51 6.11
N ALA A 195 1.66 -4.53 5.21
CA ALA A 195 2.25 -4.68 3.88
C ALA A 195 3.75 -4.99 3.96
N GLY A 196 4.51 -4.23 4.77
CA GLY A 196 5.93 -4.51 4.99
C GLY A 196 6.19 -5.89 5.62
N ILE A 197 5.31 -6.36 6.51
CA ILE A 197 5.39 -7.74 7.04
C ILE A 197 5.09 -8.77 5.92
N SER A 198 4.12 -8.48 5.04
CA SER A 198 3.83 -9.33 3.90
C SER A 198 5.05 -9.50 2.99
N ASP A 199 5.74 -8.40 2.70
CA ASP A 199 6.94 -8.42 1.86
C ASP A 199 8.12 -9.19 2.49
N MET A 200 8.15 -9.30 3.82
CA MET A 200 9.15 -10.13 4.52
C MET A 200 8.90 -11.64 4.38
N VAL A 201 7.71 -12.07 4.00
CA VAL A 201 7.31 -13.48 3.85
C VAL A 201 6.97 -13.87 2.42
N ASP A 202 6.80 -12.90 1.53
CA ASP A 202 6.53 -13.07 0.11
C ASP A 202 7.37 -12.09 -0.72
N GLU A 203 8.32 -12.60 -1.47
CA GLU A 203 9.29 -11.83 -2.26
C GLU A 203 8.93 -11.73 -3.76
N THR A 204 7.67 -12.00 -4.13
CA THR A 204 7.23 -12.08 -5.55
C THR A 204 7.63 -10.85 -6.37
N TYR A 205 7.57 -9.65 -5.78
CA TYR A 205 7.93 -8.38 -6.45
C TYR A 205 9.11 -7.66 -5.79
N THR A 206 9.93 -8.40 -5.05
CA THR A 206 11.13 -7.87 -4.38
C THR A 206 12.38 -8.44 -5.06
N GLN A 207 13.29 -7.55 -5.47
CA GLN A 207 14.60 -7.93 -5.99
C GLN A 207 15.66 -7.14 -5.25
N GLY A 208 16.76 -7.80 -4.95
CA GLY A 208 17.91 -7.18 -4.32
C GLY A 208 19.20 -7.87 -4.78
N THR A 209 20.26 -7.10 -4.86
CA THR A 209 21.61 -7.60 -5.12
C THR A 209 22.50 -7.22 -3.95
N TRP A 210 23.39 -8.14 -3.57
CA TRP A 210 24.44 -7.85 -2.61
C TRP A 210 25.75 -7.71 -3.40
N GLU A 211 26.28 -6.51 -3.46
CA GLU A 211 27.62 -6.30 -4.01
C GLU A 211 28.64 -6.72 -2.96
N PRO A 212 29.58 -7.62 -3.28
CA PRO A 212 30.67 -7.91 -2.37
C PRO A 212 31.45 -6.61 -2.13
N ALA A 213 31.78 -6.32 -0.86
CA ALA A 213 32.70 -5.23 -0.56
C ALA A 213 33.99 -5.45 -1.37
N GLU A 214 34.44 -4.44 -2.12
CA GLU A 214 35.75 -4.47 -2.72
C GLU A 214 36.76 -4.67 -1.57
N GLU A 215 37.48 -5.78 -1.62
CA GLU A 215 38.59 -6.02 -0.68
C GLU A 215 39.69 -5.00 -1.05
N ASP A 216 39.92 -4.00 -0.19
CA ASP A 216 41.02 -3.05 -0.26
C ASP A 216 42.37 -3.75 0.03
#